data_19380900a8ce78b20c0e476a738c18c5
#
_entry.id   19380900a8ce78b20c0e476a738c18c5
#
_cell.length_a   1.000
_cell.length_b   1.000
_cell.length_c   1.000
_cell.angle_alpha   90.00
_cell.angle_beta   90.00
_cell.angle_gamma   90.00
#
_symmetry.space_group_name_H-M   'P 1'
#
loop_
_entity.id
_entity.type
_entity.pdbx_description
1 polymer ?
#
loop_
_entity_poly.entity_id
_entity_poly.type
_entity_poly.pdbx_seq_one_letter_code
_entity_poly.pdbx_strand_id
1 'polypeptide(L)'
;MSDYINIETIDSVLKIGFNRPDKKNALNGEMYYATRDALISGADDNSVRAVMIYGAAGNFTTGNDLKEFLEFATSDKKDFPAKEFLDILIPYSKPVIAAVDGLAVGIGATM
;
A
#
# COMPACT_ATOMS: atom_id res chain seq x y z
N MET A 1 -11.31 -8.61 -1.63
CA MET A 1 -10.35 -8.14 -0.62
C MET A 1 -9.07 -8.96 -0.71
N SER A 2 -7.92 -8.34 -0.59
CA SER A 2 -6.64 -9.05 -0.69
C SER A 2 -6.26 -9.74 0.61
N ASP A 3 -5.78 -10.99 0.53
CA ASP A 3 -5.22 -11.68 1.70
C ASP A 3 -3.88 -11.08 2.13
N TYR A 4 -3.27 -10.25 1.29
CA TYR A 4 -1.96 -9.62 1.54
C TYR A 4 -2.08 -8.23 2.15
N ILE A 5 -3.30 -7.74 2.37
CA ILE A 5 -3.55 -6.44 2.98
C ILE A 5 -4.50 -6.61 4.15
N ASN A 6 -4.06 -6.18 5.32
CA ASN A 6 -4.89 -6.14 6.53
C ASN A 6 -5.48 -4.74 6.67
N ILE A 7 -6.79 -4.64 6.80
CA ILE A 7 -7.48 -3.35 6.91
C ILE A 7 -8.36 -3.36 8.15
N GLU A 8 -8.15 -2.39 9.03
CA GLU A 8 -9.00 -2.19 10.21
C GLU A 8 -9.00 -0.71 10.61
N THR A 9 -10.05 -0.30 11.31
CA THR A 9 -10.13 1.06 11.87
C THR A 9 -10.21 0.95 13.38
N ILE A 10 -9.24 1.56 14.07
CA ILE A 10 -9.15 1.58 15.53
C ILE A 10 -8.94 3.02 15.97
N ASP A 11 -9.77 3.51 16.90
CA ASP A 11 -9.66 4.87 17.44
C ASP A 11 -9.57 5.94 16.36
N SER A 12 -10.41 5.82 15.33
CA SER A 12 -10.48 6.73 14.18
C SER A 12 -9.24 6.73 13.28
N VAL A 13 -8.38 5.72 13.41
CA VAL A 13 -7.22 5.51 12.53
C VAL A 13 -7.49 4.31 11.62
N LEU A 14 -7.48 4.55 10.32
CA LEU A 14 -7.53 3.47 9.33
C LEU A 14 -6.13 2.87 9.21
N LYS A 15 -5.99 1.62 9.59
CA LYS A 15 -4.72 0.89 9.55
C LYS A 15 -4.70 -0.02 8.35
N ILE A 16 -3.72 0.20 7.47
CA ILE A 16 -3.49 -0.60 6.28
C ILE A 16 -2.16 -1.32 6.44
N GLY A 17 -2.21 -2.63 6.59
CA GLY A 17 -1.02 -3.45 6.84
C GLY A 17 -0.66 -4.30 5.65
N PHE A 18 0.59 -4.22 5.18
CA PHE A 18 1.11 -5.15 4.20
C PHE A 18 1.39 -6.49 4.88
N ASN A 19 0.87 -7.57 4.35
CA ASN A 19 0.96 -8.89 4.96
C ASN A 19 1.29 -9.96 3.92
N ARG A 20 2.51 -9.87 3.40
CA ARG A 20 3.06 -10.85 2.45
C ARG A 20 4.46 -11.25 2.90
N PRO A 21 4.56 -11.94 4.07
CA PRO A 21 5.85 -12.16 4.74
C PRO A 21 6.84 -13.01 3.94
N ASP A 22 6.37 -13.95 3.14
CA ASP A 22 7.21 -14.81 2.30
C ASP A 22 7.94 -14.03 1.20
N LYS A 23 7.49 -12.82 0.88
CA LYS A 23 8.11 -11.91 -0.10
C LYS A 23 8.58 -10.62 0.54
N LYS A 24 8.71 -10.59 1.87
CA LYS A 24 9.10 -9.39 2.64
C LYS A 24 8.26 -8.18 2.27
N ASN A 25 6.95 -8.40 2.11
CA ASN A 25 5.95 -7.40 1.75
C ASN A 25 6.19 -6.71 0.40
N ALA A 26 6.81 -7.40 -0.57
CA ALA A 26 6.86 -6.91 -1.94
C ALA A 26 5.45 -6.68 -2.47
N LEU A 27 5.24 -5.53 -3.12
CA LEU A 27 3.91 -5.08 -3.54
C LEU A 27 3.59 -5.58 -4.94
N ASN A 28 2.55 -6.40 -5.04
CA ASN A 28 1.96 -6.80 -6.32
C ASN A 28 0.77 -5.92 -6.66
N GLY A 29 0.19 -6.09 -7.85
CA GLY A 29 -0.94 -5.28 -8.31
C GLY A 29 -2.15 -5.37 -7.40
N GLU A 30 -2.46 -6.57 -6.91
CA GLU A 30 -3.57 -6.78 -5.98
C GLU A 30 -3.40 -5.95 -4.71
N MET A 31 -2.18 -5.89 -4.16
CA MET A 31 -1.87 -5.10 -2.97
C MET A 31 -2.01 -3.60 -3.24
N TYR A 32 -1.52 -3.12 -4.38
CA TYR A 32 -1.69 -1.72 -4.76
C TYR A 32 -3.15 -1.33 -4.89
N TYR A 33 -3.96 -2.15 -5.57
CA TYR A 33 -5.37 -1.86 -5.77
C TYR A 33 -6.15 -1.92 -4.45
N ALA A 34 -5.86 -2.90 -3.59
CA ALA A 34 -6.51 -3.00 -2.28
C ALA A 34 -6.17 -1.80 -1.41
N THR A 35 -4.92 -1.34 -1.42
CA THR A 35 -4.50 -0.15 -0.67
C THR A 35 -5.15 1.11 -1.22
N ARG A 36 -5.18 1.27 -2.53
CA ARG A 36 -5.89 2.38 -3.18
C ARG A 36 -7.35 2.42 -2.77
N ASP A 37 -8.03 1.29 -2.83
CA ASP A 37 -9.47 1.23 -2.51
C ASP A 37 -9.73 1.54 -1.04
N ALA A 38 -8.85 1.08 -0.14
CA ALA A 38 -8.95 1.41 1.28
C ALA A 38 -8.75 2.92 1.52
N LEU A 39 -7.81 3.54 0.83
CA LEU A 39 -7.58 4.98 0.92
C LEU A 39 -8.79 5.78 0.43
N ILE A 40 -9.36 5.40 -0.70
CA ILE A 40 -10.56 6.07 -1.25
C ILE A 40 -11.71 5.95 -0.25
N SER A 41 -11.98 4.77 0.27
CA SER A 41 -13.03 4.54 1.25
C SER A 41 -12.79 5.36 2.53
N GLY A 42 -11.55 5.40 3.01
CA GLY A 42 -11.19 6.15 4.21
C GLY A 42 -11.32 7.67 4.03
N ALA A 43 -11.08 8.19 2.83
CA ALA A 43 -11.22 9.62 2.55
C ALA A 43 -12.67 10.10 2.75
N ASP A 44 -13.64 9.25 2.41
CA ASP A 44 -15.07 9.58 2.49
C ASP A 44 -15.71 9.19 3.84
N ASP A 45 -14.97 8.50 4.69
CA ASP A 45 -15.49 7.98 5.96
C ASP A 45 -15.21 8.98 7.09
N ASN A 46 -16.27 9.59 7.61
CA ASN A 46 -16.16 10.60 8.69
C ASN A 46 -15.62 10.02 10.01
N SER A 47 -15.66 8.69 10.19
CA SER A 47 -15.09 8.03 11.37
C SER A 47 -13.57 7.88 11.27
N VAL A 48 -12.99 8.10 10.08
CA VAL A 48 -11.54 8.01 9.86
C VAL A 48 -10.95 9.41 9.88
N ARG A 49 -10.02 9.65 10.81
CA ARG A 49 -9.34 10.94 10.97
C ARG A 49 -7.90 10.92 10.45
N ALA A 50 -7.30 9.75 10.37
CA ALA A 50 -5.94 9.57 9.89
C ALA A 50 -5.77 8.15 9.34
N VAL A 51 -4.74 7.94 8.55
CA VAL A 51 -4.38 6.65 7.99
C VAL A 51 -2.98 6.27 8.45
N MET A 52 -2.79 5.02 8.86
CA MET A 52 -1.46 4.48 9.15
C MET A 52 -1.20 3.30 8.23
N ILE A 53 -0.06 3.33 7.54
CA ILE A 53 0.41 2.23 6.71
C ILE A 53 1.58 1.57 7.42
N TYR A 54 1.55 0.25 7.57
CA TYR A 54 2.59 -0.51 8.25
C TYR A 54 2.84 -1.82 7.53
N GLY A 55 3.90 -2.51 7.91
CA GLY A 55 4.21 -3.84 7.39
C GLY A 55 4.15 -4.86 8.50
N ALA A 56 3.51 -6.00 8.23
CA ALA A 56 3.54 -7.15 9.13
C ALA A 56 4.88 -7.89 9.02
N ALA A 57 5.18 -8.73 10.02
CA ALA A 57 6.35 -9.62 10.02
C ALA A 57 7.71 -8.92 9.94
N GLY A 58 7.83 -7.70 10.46
CA GLY A 58 9.12 -7.06 10.67
C GLY A 58 9.72 -6.37 9.46
N ASN A 59 8.97 -6.20 8.37
CA ASN A 59 9.39 -5.43 7.20
C ASN A 59 8.29 -4.48 6.78
N PHE A 60 8.64 -3.26 6.38
CA PHE A 60 7.65 -2.35 5.80
C PHE A 60 7.26 -2.84 4.41
N THR A 61 8.12 -2.65 3.44
CA THR A 61 7.99 -3.27 2.11
C THR A 61 9.33 -3.23 1.38
N THR A 62 9.58 -4.23 0.55
CA THR A 62 10.77 -4.27 -0.32
C THR A 62 10.50 -3.67 -1.69
N GLY A 63 9.33 -3.02 -1.87
CA GLY A 63 8.98 -2.33 -3.10
C GLY A 63 8.18 -3.19 -4.06
N ASN A 64 8.25 -2.88 -5.35
CA ASN A 64 7.48 -3.60 -6.35
C ASN A 64 7.88 -5.07 -6.44
N ASP A 65 6.88 -5.95 -6.62
CA ASP A 65 7.13 -7.34 -6.95
C ASP A 65 7.88 -7.41 -8.28
N LEU A 66 9.10 -7.94 -8.26
CA LEU A 66 9.97 -7.94 -9.44
C LEU A 66 9.39 -8.75 -10.60
N LYS A 67 8.77 -9.89 -10.31
CA LYS A 67 8.16 -10.71 -11.35
C LYS A 67 7.06 -9.95 -12.07
N GLU A 68 6.18 -9.31 -11.31
CA GLU A 68 5.07 -8.54 -11.85
C GLU A 68 5.55 -7.30 -12.59
N PHE A 69 6.58 -6.64 -12.07
CA PHE A 69 7.20 -5.50 -12.72
C PHE A 69 7.79 -5.88 -14.09
N LEU A 70 8.48 -7.02 -14.17
CA LEU A 70 9.05 -7.50 -15.43
C LEU A 70 7.95 -7.88 -16.43
N GLU A 71 6.89 -8.51 -15.97
CA GLU A 71 5.74 -8.82 -16.82
C GLU A 71 5.08 -7.55 -17.37
N PHE A 72 4.95 -6.53 -16.54
CA PHE A 72 4.43 -5.23 -16.97
C PHE A 72 5.35 -4.58 -18.03
N ALA A 73 6.66 -4.60 -17.80
CA ALA A 73 7.63 -3.96 -18.69
C ALA A 73 7.65 -4.58 -20.09
N THR A 74 7.20 -5.85 -20.22
CA THR A 74 7.11 -6.55 -21.50
C THR A 74 5.71 -6.56 -22.10
N SER A 75 4.77 -5.87 -21.46
CA SER A 75 3.36 -5.80 -21.88
C SER A 75 3.07 -4.48 -22.61
N ASP A 76 1.89 -4.42 -23.24
CA ASP A 76 1.40 -3.19 -23.88
C ASP A 76 0.65 -2.27 -22.91
N LYS A 77 0.57 -2.60 -21.62
CA LYS A 77 -0.10 -1.79 -20.61
C LYS A 77 0.65 -0.48 -20.40
N LYS A 78 -0.09 0.61 -20.28
CA LYS A 78 0.48 1.96 -20.13
C LYS A 78 0.73 2.37 -18.70
N ASP A 79 -0.10 1.92 -17.76
CA ASP A 79 -0.03 2.34 -16.37
C ASP A 79 0.28 1.17 -15.45
N PHE A 80 1.33 1.31 -14.65
CA PHE A 80 1.68 0.35 -13.62
C PHE A 80 0.72 0.55 -12.41
N PRO A 81 0.31 -0.52 -11.71
CA PRO A 81 -0.62 -0.40 -10.58
C PRO A 81 -0.19 0.60 -9.51
N ALA A 82 1.11 0.76 -9.29
CA ALA A 82 1.62 1.75 -8.34
C ALA A 82 1.19 3.18 -8.69
N LYS A 83 1.00 3.50 -9.97
CA LYS A 83 0.58 4.84 -10.39
C LYS A 83 -0.80 5.17 -9.84
N GLU A 84 -1.75 4.24 -9.94
CA GLU A 84 -3.11 4.47 -9.41
C GLU A 84 -3.11 4.65 -7.89
N PHE A 85 -2.26 3.90 -7.18
CA PHE A 85 -2.08 4.08 -5.75
C PHE A 85 -1.50 5.46 -5.44
N LEU A 86 -0.45 5.88 -6.14
CA LEU A 86 0.19 7.18 -5.92
C LEU A 86 -0.71 8.34 -6.29
N ASP A 87 -1.54 8.20 -7.33
CA ASP A 87 -2.49 9.23 -7.74
C ASP A 87 -3.53 9.52 -6.64
N ILE A 88 -3.81 8.56 -5.78
CA ILE A 88 -4.68 8.73 -4.62
C ILE A 88 -3.89 9.20 -3.39
N LEU A 89 -2.69 8.67 -3.17
CA LEU A 89 -1.91 8.96 -1.98
C LEU A 89 -1.40 10.41 -1.95
N ILE A 90 -0.84 10.89 -3.07
CA ILE A 90 -0.20 12.20 -3.12
C ILE A 90 -1.16 13.33 -2.74
N PRO A 91 -2.39 13.41 -3.29
CA PRO A 91 -3.33 14.48 -2.92
C PRO A 91 -4.21 14.14 -1.72
N TYR A 92 -3.90 13.08 -0.95
CA TYR A 92 -4.80 12.61 0.10
C TYR A 92 -5.08 13.71 1.13
N SER A 93 -6.37 13.89 1.47
CA SER A 93 -6.81 15.02 2.30
C SER A 93 -6.61 14.82 3.81
N LYS A 94 -6.37 13.59 4.24
CA LYS A 94 -6.17 13.26 5.66
C LYS A 94 -4.71 12.92 5.91
N PRO A 95 -4.22 13.07 7.16
CA PRO A 95 -2.85 12.66 7.49
C PRO A 95 -2.62 11.18 7.19
N VAL A 96 -1.48 10.88 6.56
CA VAL A 96 -1.04 9.51 6.31
C VAL A 96 0.32 9.33 6.99
N ILE A 97 0.40 8.32 7.83
CA ILE A 97 1.60 8.01 8.62
C ILE A 97 2.12 6.65 8.18
N ALA A 98 3.40 6.56 7.88
CA ALA A 98 4.07 5.28 7.65
C ALA A 98 4.77 4.83 8.93
N ALA A 99 4.33 3.71 9.49
CA ALA A 99 4.99 3.07 10.63
C ALA A 99 6.00 2.07 10.10
N VAL A 100 7.23 2.52 9.90
CA VAL A 100 8.27 1.74 9.24
C VAL A 100 9.07 0.93 10.24
N ASP A 101 9.11 -0.39 10.02
CA ASP A 101 9.93 -1.32 10.79
C ASP A 101 10.61 -2.25 9.80
N GLY A 102 11.92 -2.45 9.93
CA GLY A 102 12.70 -3.28 9.03
C GLY A 102 12.91 -2.66 7.64
N LEU A 103 12.86 -3.48 6.60
CA LEU A 103 13.19 -3.05 5.25
C LEU A 103 12.15 -2.08 4.66
N ALA A 104 12.66 -1.01 4.05
CA ALA A 104 11.87 -0.05 3.27
C ALA A 104 12.67 0.29 2.01
N VAL A 105 12.33 -0.33 0.88
CA VAL A 105 13.11 -0.28 -0.36
C VAL A 105 12.23 0.20 -1.52
N GLY A 106 12.80 0.96 -2.43
CA GLY A 106 12.07 1.49 -3.57
C GLY A 106 10.93 2.40 -3.13
N ILE A 107 9.70 2.11 -3.56
CA ILE A 107 8.51 2.86 -3.14
C ILE A 107 8.32 2.81 -1.61
N GLY A 108 8.80 1.76 -0.94
CA GLY A 108 8.80 1.66 0.52
C GLY A 108 9.57 2.78 1.19
N ALA A 109 10.63 3.27 0.55
CA ALA A 109 11.43 4.38 1.07
C ALA A 109 10.87 5.75 0.67
N THR A 110 10.10 5.82 -0.41
CA THR A 110 9.70 7.11 -1.02
C THR A 110 8.23 7.46 -0.91
N MET A 111 7.38 6.49 -0.55
CA MET A 111 5.93 6.76 -0.49
C MET A 111 5.51 7.73 0.65
#